data_6364dfcb57eb5c07fd039f9e899a27f8
#
_entry.id   6364dfcb57eb5c07fd039f9e899a27f8
#
_cell.length_a   1.000
_cell.length_b   1.000
_cell.length_c   1.000
_cell.angle_alpha   90.00
_cell.angle_beta   90.00
_cell.angle_gamma   90.00
#
_symmetry.space_group_name_H-M   'P 1'
#
loop_
_entity.id
_entity.type
_entity.pdbx_description
1 polymer ?
#
loop_
_entity_poly.entity_id
_entity_poly.type
_entity_poly.pdbx_seq_one_letter_code
_entity_poly.pdbx_strand_id
1 'polypeptide(L)'
;MKKLLILVFVLIPWKVYAIGASSYIVMDASSNRVLEGSNIKDERLIASTTKIMTAIVAIENKSLDEKVVVSKEVLKAYGSNIYIEIGEELTLKDLLYGLMLRSGN
;
A
#
# COMPACT_ATOMS: atom_id res chain seq x y z
N MET A 1 -9.34 -53.54 1.29
CA MET A 1 -8.39 -52.73 0.51
C MET A 1 -8.97 -51.34 0.16
N LYS A 2 -10.15 -51.20 -0.44
CA LYS A 2 -10.73 -49.87 -0.80
C LYS A 2 -10.88 -48.89 0.39
N LYS A 3 -11.29 -49.38 1.57
CA LYS A 3 -11.44 -48.54 2.78
C LYS A 3 -10.12 -48.05 3.34
N LEU A 4 -9.03 -48.80 3.21
CA LEU A 4 -7.69 -48.41 3.64
C LEU A 4 -7.13 -47.30 2.72
N LEU A 5 -7.44 -47.38 1.42
CA LEU A 5 -7.00 -46.35 0.44
C LEU A 5 -7.64 -44.99 0.71
N ILE A 6 -8.91 -44.96 1.13
CA ILE A 6 -9.62 -43.73 1.51
C ILE A 6 -9.00 -43.12 2.76
N LEU A 7 -8.63 -43.93 3.76
CA LEU A 7 -8.01 -43.45 4.99
C LEU A 7 -6.65 -42.79 4.72
N VAL A 8 -5.85 -43.35 3.82
CA VAL A 8 -4.56 -42.81 3.42
C VAL A 8 -4.71 -41.44 2.72
N PHE A 9 -5.77 -41.28 1.89
CA PHE A 9 -6.04 -40.03 1.19
C PHE A 9 -6.44 -38.87 2.15
N VAL A 10 -7.13 -39.19 3.25
CA VAL A 10 -7.53 -38.20 4.28
C VAL A 10 -6.34 -37.76 5.13
N LEU A 11 -5.29 -38.59 5.26
CA LEU A 11 -4.11 -38.30 6.08
C LEU A 11 -3.00 -37.56 5.31
N ILE A 12 -3.17 -37.32 4.01
CA ILE A 12 -2.22 -36.50 3.25
C ILE A 12 -2.41 -35.04 3.66
N PRO A 13 -1.39 -34.38 4.26
CA PRO A 13 -1.48 -32.97 4.62
C PRO A 13 -1.55 -32.13 3.35
N TRP A 14 -2.73 -31.66 3.01
CA TRP A 14 -2.90 -30.69 1.93
C TRP A 14 -2.40 -29.35 2.43
N LYS A 15 -1.30 -28.87 1.84
CA LYS A 15 -0.84 -27.51 2.11
C LYS A 15 -1.83 -26.54 1.46
N VAL A 16 -2.73 -25.98 2.25
CA VAL A 16 -3.58 -24.89 1.82
C VAL A 16 -2.79 -23.59 1.98
N TYR A 17 -2.41 -22.99 0.87
CA TYR A 17 -1.85 -21.64 0.87
C TYR A 17 -3.03 -20.66 0.96
N ALA A 18 -3.25 -20.12 2.15
CA ALA A 18 -4.33 -19.16 2.40
C ALA A 18 -4.03 -17.75 1.86
N ILE A 19 -2.74 -17.40 1.68
CA ILE A 19 -2.28 -16.09 1.22
C ILE A 19 -1.63 -16.25 -0.15
N GLY A 20 -2.27 -15.66 -1.18
CA GLY A 20 -1.77 -15.66 -2.55
C GLY A 20 -0.76 -14.54 -2.86
N ALA A 21 -0.30 -13.80 -1.85
CA ALA A 21 0.68 -12.73 -2.02
C ALA A 21 2.10 -13.26 -2.22
N SER A 22 2.86 -12.64 -3.12
CA SER A 22 4.27 -12.97 -3.35
C SER A 22 5.17 -12.61 -2.17
N SER A 23 4.80 -11.58 -1.41
CA SER A 23 5.44 -11.17 -0.15
C SER A 23 4.36 -10.67 0.80
N TYR A 24 4.48 -11.00 2.07
CA TYR A 24 3.62 -10.46 3.11
C TYR A 24 4.33 -10.44 4.46
N ILE A 25 3.84 -9.62 5.36
CA ILE A 25 4.28 -9.54 6.74
C ILE A 25 3.08 -9.29 7.66
N VAL A 26 3.04 -9.97 8.78
CA VAL A 26 2.10 -9.74 9.86
C VAL A 26 2.89 -9.31 11.09
N MET A 27 2.53 -8.15 11.65
CA MET A 27 3.24 -7.57 12.79
C MET A 27 2.27 -7.24 13.92
N ASP A 28 2.72 -7.38 15.12
CA ASP A 28 2.07 -6.80 16.29
C ASP A 28 2.29 -5.29 16.30
N ALA A 29 1.18 -4.52 16.27
CA ALA A 29 1.24 -3.07 16.14
C ALA A 29 1.80 -2.35 17.37
N SER A 30 1.74 -2.96 18.54
CA SER A 30 2.20 -2.36 19.79
C SER A 30 3.69 -2.58 20.05
N SER A 31 4.20 -3.74 19.72
CA SER A 31 5.59 -4.14 19.95
C SER A 31 6.47 -4.12 18.69
N ASN A 32 5.89 -3.88 17.52
CA ASN A 32 6.54 -4.01 16.21
C ASN A 32 7.17 -5.39 15.95
N ARG A 33 6.73 -6.42 16.69
CA ARG A 33 7.23 -7.77 16.53
C ARG A 33 6.60 -8.43 15.30
N VAL A 34 7.44 -8.97 14.43
CA VAL A 34 6.97 -9.81 13.31
C VAL A 34 6.41 -11.12 13.86
N LEU A 35 5.16 -11.41 13.56
CA LEU A 35 4.45 -12.62 13.94
C LEU A 35 4.56 -13.67 12.84
N GLU A 36 4.43 -13.26 11.58
CA GLU A 36 4.52 -14.12 10.42
C GLU A 36 4.93 -13.30 9.20
N GLY A 37 5.48 -13.95 8.17
CA GLY A 37 5.81 -13.30 6.91
C GLY A 37 6.48 -14.23 5.92
N SER A 38 6.43 -13.84 4.67
CA SER A 38 7.11 -14.49 3.56
C SER A 38 7.78 -13.46 2.69
N ASN A 39 9.04 -13.73 2.32
CA ASN A 39 9.84 -12.85 1.45
C ASN A 39 9.86 -11.38 1.93
N ILE A 40 9.93 -11.17 3.24
CA ILE A 40 9.76 -9.84 3.88
C ILE A 40 10.91 -8.86 3.59
N LYS A 41 12.03 -9.35 3.07
CA LYS A 41 13.20 -8.53 2.72
C LYS A 41 13.38 -8.36 1.21
N ASP A 42 12.50 -8.95 0.41
CA ASP A 42 12.57 -8.82 -1.03
C ASP A 42 12.22 -7.39 -1.45
N GLU A 43 13.08 -6.79 -2.26
CA GLU A 43 12.77 -5.52 -2.91
C GLU A 43 11.71 -5.74 -3.99
N ARG A 44 10.63 -4.94 -3.92
CA ARG A 44 9.50 -5.06 -4.83
C ARG A 44 8.98 -3.71 -5.28
N LEU A 45 8.46 -3.68 -6.49
CA LEU A 45 7.70 -2.53 -6.97
C LEU A 45 6.33 -2.54 -6.29
N ILE A 46 6.13 -1.62 -5.37
CA ILE A 46 4.94 -1.56 -4.51
C ILE A 46 3.86 -0.61 -5.05
N ALA A 47 4.04 -0.11 -6.26
CA ALA A 47 3.08 0.76 -6.94
C ALA A 47 2.58 1.90 -6.00
N SER A 48 1.27 2.14 -5.97
CA SER A 48 0.67 3.23 -5.18
C SER A 48 0.79 3.11 -3.67
N THR A 49 1.23 1.98 -3.12
CA THR A 49 1.52 1.90 -1.67
C THR A 49 2.66 2.83 -1.24
N THR A 50 3.54 3.24 -2.17
CA THR A 50 4.55 4.30 -1.95
C THR A 50 3.91 5.61 -1.46
N LYS A 51 2.69 5.93 -1.86
CA LYS A 51 1.96 7.14 -1.47
C LYS A 51 1.67 7.24 0.02
N ILE A 52 1.60 6.10 0.71
CA ILE A 52 1.47 6.06 2.17
C ILE A 52 2.68 6.77 2.81
N MET A 53 3.89 6.46 2.38
CA MET A 53 5.09 7.11 2.88
C MET A 53 5.13 8.59 2.50
N THR A 54 4.74 8.96 1.28
CA THR A 54 4.62 10.35 0.85
C THR A 54 3.67 11.13 1.76
N ALA A 55 2.50 10.55 2.09
CA ALA A 55 1.54 11.17 2.98
C ALA A 55 2.10 11.36 4.40
N ILE A 56 2.77 10.34 4.96
CA ILE A 56 3.39 10.40 6.29
C ILE A 56 4.42 11.54 6.33
N VAL A 57 5.35 11.57 5.37
CA VAL A 57 6.38 12.63 5.29
C VAL A 57 5.76 14.02 5.17
N ALA A 58 4.71 14.17 4.37
CA ALA A 58 4.04 15.46 4.23
C ALA A 58 3.40 15.93 5.56
N ILE A 59 2.70 15.02 6.26
CA ILE A 59 2.02 15.32 7.54
C ILE A 59 3.03 15.65 8.64
N GLU A 60 4.18 14.97 8.66
CA GLU A 60 5.21 15.19 9.67
C GLU A 60 5.96 16.51 9.49
N ASN A 61 5.99 17.06 8.27
CA ASN A 61 6.80 18.24 7.95
C ASN A 61 5.99 19.51 7.72
N LYS A 62 4.68 19.43 7.54
CA LYS A 62 3.82 20.56 7.14
C LYS A 62 2.47 20.53 7.84
N SER A 63 1.88 21.72 7.98
CA SER A 63 0.49 21.84 8.46
C SER A 63 -0.50 21.37 7.39
N LEU A 64 -1.53 20.64 7.79
CA LEU A 64 -2.60 20.22 6.88
C LEU A 64 -3.37 21.39 6.25
N ASP A 65 -3.42 22.53 6.93
CA ASP A 65 -4.08 23.75 6.45
C ASP A 65 -3.15 24.63 5.62
N GLU A 66 -1.88 24.22 5.44
CA GLU A 66 -0.94 24.96 4.59
C GLU A 66 -1.44 24.98 3.16
N LYS A 67 -1.50 26.18 2.58
CA LYS A 67 -1.91 26.39 1.19
C LYS A 67 -0.74 26.16 0.25
N VAL A 68 -1.01 25.38 -0.78
CA VAL A 68 -0.05 25.03 -1.83
C VAL A 68 -0.61 25.54 -3.16
N VAL A 69 0.19 26.32 -3.87
CA VAL A 69 -0.14 26.74 -5.24
C VAL A 69 0.41 25.71 -6.22
N VAL A 70 -0.47 25.15 -7.03
CA VAL A 70 -0.12 24.13 -8.02
C VAL A 70 0.86 24.72 -9.05
N SER A 71 2.04 24.15 -9.12
CA SER A 71 3.10 24.60 -10.01
C SER A 71 3.11 23.83 -11.34
N LYS A 72 3.94 24.26 -12.29
CA LYS A 72 4.15 23.58 -13.58
C LYS A 72 4.65 22.14 -13.44
N GLU A 73 5.15 21.77 -12.28
CA GLU A 73 5.60 20.39 -12.03
C GLU A 73 4.48 19.37 -12.19
N VAL A 74 3.22 19.78 -11.99
CA VAL A 74 2.04 18.91 -12.22
C VAL A 74 1.99 18.35 -13.66
N LEU A 75 2.56 19.05 -14.63
CA LEU A 75 2.62 18.59 -16.04
C LEU A 75 3.55 17.40 -16.24
N LYS A 76 4.42 17.11 -15.30
CA LYS A 76 5.33 15.94 -15.34
C LYS A 76 4.67 14.68 -14.76
N ALA A 77 3.57 14.85 -14.03
CA ALA A 77 2.84 13.73 -13.45
C ALA A 77 2.10 12.95 -14.55
N TYR A 78 2.17 11.65 -14.51
CA TYR A 78 1.43 10.76 -15.41
C TYR A 78 0.76 9.64 -14.60
N GLY A 79 -0.25 9.01 -15.18
CA GLY A 79 -1.04 7.97 -14.54
C GLY A 79 -2.30 8.51 -13.88
N SER A 80 -2.62 8.06 -12.66
CA SER A 80 -3.81 8.50 -11.93
C SER A 80 -3.76 10.00 -11.63
N ASN A 81 -4.88 10.69 -11.82
CA ASN A 81 -4.93 12.15 -11.79
C ASN A 81 -6.18 12.62 -11.02
N ILE A 82 -6.08 13.78 -10.37
CA ILE A 82 -7.18 14.51 -9.73
C ILE A 82 -7.54 15.80 -10.48
N TYR A 83 -6.92 16.03 -11.64
CA TYR A 83 -7.22 17.13 -12.57
C TYR A 83 -7.05 18.53 -11.97
N ILE A 84 -6.05 18.74 -11.10
CA ILE A 84 -5.70 20.06 -10.57
C ILE A 84 -5.03 20.92 -11.64
N GLU A 85 -5.29 22.22 -11.62
CA GLU A 85 -4.80 23.17 -12.62
C GLU A 85 -3.63 24.00 -12.10
N ILE A 86 -2.75 24.44 -13.00
CA ILE A 86 -1.63 25.31 -12.64
C ILE A 86 -2.18 26.64 -12.10
N GLY A 87 -1.69 27.04 -10.94
CA GLY A 87 -2.11 28.25 -10.24
C GLY A 87 -3.29 28.03 -9.28
N GLU A 88 -3.91 26.85 -9.30
CA GLU A 88 -4.92 26.49 -8.30
C GLU A 88 -4.31 26.47 -6.89
N GLU A 89 -5.05 26.97 -5.91
CA GLU A 89 -4.63 26.97 -4.51
C GLU A 89 -5.42 25.94 -3.72
N LEU A 90 -4.75 24.94 -3.20
CA LEU A 90 -5.33 23.83 -2.44
C LEU A 90 -4.63 23.72 -1.08
N THR A 91 -5.33 23.20 -0.08
CA THR A 91 -4.69 22.87 1.19
C THR A 91 -3.88 21.56 1.04
N LEU A 92 -2.85 21.38 1.87
CA LEU A 92 -2.13 20.11 1.94
C LEU A 92 -3.10 18.95 2.22
N LYS A 93 -4.12 19.18 3.04
CA LYS A 93 -5.17 18.22 3.34
C LYS A 93 -5.92 17.77 2.09
N ASP A 94 -6.32 18.71 1.21
CA ASP A 94 -7.03 18.39 -0.03
C ASP A 94 -6.14 17.57 -0.97
N LEU A 95 -4.87 17.95 -1.08
CA LEU A 95 -3.88 17.21 -1.87
C LEU A 95 -3.68 15.78 -1.34
N LEU A 96 -3.61 15.60 -0.02
CA LEU A 96 -3.50 14.28 0.61
C LEU A 96 -4.75 13.42 0.38
N TYR A 97 -5.94 13.99 0.38
CA TYR A 97 -7.15 13.27 0.00
C TYR A 97 -7.09 12.82 -1.47
N GLY A 98 -6.65 13.69 -2.37
CA GLY A 98 -6.44 13.34 -3.78
C GLY A 98 -5.41 12.22 -3.95
N LEU A 99 -4.28 12.33 -3.25
CA LEU A 99 -3.21 11.32 -3.25
C LEU A 99 -3.72 9.95 -2.77
N MET A 100 -4.43 9.89 -1.64
CA MET A 100 -4.80 8.64 -0.98
C MET A 100 -6.08 8.02 -1.52
N LEU A 101 -7.12 8.83 -1.80
CA LEU A 101 -8.43 8.30 -2.19
C LEU A 101 -8.55 8.10 -3.72
N ARG A 102 -7.86 8.91 -4.51
CA ARG A 102 -7.88 8.85 -5.97
C ARG A 102 -6.58 8.35 -6.56
N SER A 103 -5.60 8.05 -5.71
CA SER A 103 -4.25 7.67 -6.13
C SER A 103 -3.62 8.71 -7.09
N GLY A 104 -3.97 9.99 -6.93
CA GLY A 104 -3.45 11.10 -7.74
C GLY A 104 -1.93 11.19 -7.68
N ASN A 105 -1.31 11.41 -8.84
CA ASN A 105 0.14 11.61 -8.96
C ASN A 105 0.46 13.09 -8.95
#